data_c9326a248fe02bb64735eb399f23d517
#
_entry.id   c9326a248fe02bb64735eb399f23d517
#
_cell.length_a   1.000
_cell.length_b   1.000
_cell.length_c   1.000
_cell.angle_alpha   90.00
_cell.angle_beta   90.00
_cell.angle_gamma   90.00
#
_symmetry.space_group_name_H-M   'P 1'
#
loop_
_entity.id
_entity.type
_entity.pdbx_description
1 polymer ?
#
loop_
_entity_poly.entity_id
_entity_poly.type
_entity_poly.pdbx_seq_one_letter_code
_entity_poly.pdbx_strand_id
1 'polypeptide(L)'
;MLLNASGCLDALTAPDVARSLDGFVTKTVTPLPRGGNAPVRIAETDVGMLNSIGLANPGRDQFLADTLPRLRRLGVPLWVSVGGFAAAEYAETCALLEDVTIELNLSCPNVDEAPESAAEIVAACRGATDLPLYAKLSPAAWDVAETARAVEAAGADGLSLVNTIRGLALDERTLRPRLGTAVGGLSGPALRPIALAAVWACYRAVSIPIVGMGGVASGRDALELIAAGATAVALGTVLFSDPEAPARIRRELAAEAAARGFENPAEARGTAHGDDRSLDERSRVEAEKALEFGPNLPLDPRDSGASIPRRGPAEDASPSAGPVAGSAHGRT
;
A
#
# COMPACT_ATOMS: atom_id res chain seq x y z
N MET A 1 -4.12 -13.56 5.41
CA MET A 1 -2.94 -12.78 5.84
C MET A 1 -3.40 -11.48 6.48
N LEU A 2 -2.82 -11.11 7.64
CA LEU A 2 -3.09 -9.85 8.34
C LEU A 2 -1.82 -8.98 8.37
N LEU A 3 -1.96 -7.73 7.93
CA LEU A 3 -0.90 -6.70 7.95
C LEU A 3 -1.33 -5.53 8.85
N ASN A 4 -0.42 -4.58 9.12
CA ASN A 4 -0.82 -3.25 9.56
C ASN A 4 -0.95 -2.30 8.35
N ALA A 5 -1.83 -1.32 8.43
CA ALA A 5 -1.81 -0.19 7.49
C ALA A 5 -0.58 0.69 7.78
N SER A 6 0.08 1.17 6.72
CA SER A 6 1.29 2.01 6.82
C SER A 6 1.13 3.16 7.82
N GLY A 7 2.06 3.28 8.74
CA GLY A 7 2.12 4.35 9.74
C GLY A 7 1.16 4.22 10.93
N CYS A 8 0.44 3.08 11.07
CA CYS A 8 -0.46 2.83 12.20
C CYS A 8 0.18 2.00 13.32
N LEU A 9 1.41 1.58 13.15
CA LEU A 9 2.17 0.81 14.13
C LEU A 9 3.65 1.20 14.04
N ASP A 10 4.31 1.39 15.18
CA ASP A 10 5.77 1.45 15.27
C ASP A 10 6.29 0.11 15.83
N ALA A 11 6.82 -0.71 14.94
CA ALA A 11 7.31 -2.05 15.29
C ALA A 11 8.55 -2.05 16.18
N LEU A 12 9.28 -0.94 16.28
CA LEU A 12 10.44 -0.84 17.17
C LEU A 12 10.05 -0.55 18.62
N THR A 13 8.90 0.10 18.83
CA THR A 13 8.35 0.36 20.18
C THR A 13 7.35 -0.71 20.61
N ALA A 14 6.68 -1.38 19.64
CA ALA A 14 5.72 -2.45 19.88
C ALA A 14 6.06 -3.73 19.08
N PRO A 15 7.22 -4.36 19.31
CA PRO A 15 7.71 -5.48 18.50
C PRO A 15 6.79 -6.71 18.57
N ASP A 16 6.14 -6.96 19.71
CA ASP A 16 5.28 -8.12 19.87
C ASP A 16 3.98 -7.98 19.08
N VAL A 17 3.45 -6.76 18.96
CA VAL A 17 2.30 -6.48 18.08
C VAL A 17 2.72 -6.73 16.61
N ALA A 18 3.90 -6.25 16.20
CA ALA A 18 4.40 -6.48 14.85
C ALA A 18 4.59 -7.98 14.55
N ARG A 19 5.11 -8.77 15.50
CA ARG A 19 5.28 -10.23 15.35
C ARG A 19 3.96 -11.01 15.33
N SER A 20 2.87 -10.43 15.77
CA SER A 20 1.53 -11.05 15.69
C SER A 20 0.87 -10.90 14.32
N LEU A 21 1.47 -10.09 13.44
CA LEU A 21 1.09 -9.90 12.05
C LEU A 21 1.81 -10.89 11.13
N ASP A 22 1.25 -11.15 9.95
CA ASP A 22 1.88 -11.99 8.91
C ASP A 22 2.88 -11.19 8.06
N GLY A 23 2.89 -9.88 8.18
CA GLY A 23 3.85 -8.95 7.57
C GLY A 23 3.67 -7.56 8.16
N PHE A 24 4.75 -6.79 8.17
CA PHE A 24 4.78 -5.43 8.73
C PHE A 24 5.02 -4.39 7.64
N VAL A 25 4.08 -3.43 7.50
CA VAL A 25 4.19 -2.29 6.58
C VAL A 25 4.76 -1.08 7.34
N THR A 26 5.88 -0.55 6.88
CA THR A 26 6.56 0.59 7.52
C THR A 26 5.77 1.87 7.40
N LYS A 27 6.13 2.88 8.18
CA LYS A 27 5.76 4.27 7.89
C LYS A 27 6.30 4.67 6.52
N THR A 28 5.49 5.40 5.74
CA THR A 28 5.92 5.92 4.42
C THR A 28 7.21 6.71 4.55
N VAL A 29 8.20 6.35 3.71
CA VAL A 29 9.52 6.97 3.61
C VAL A 29 9.54 7.86 2.37
N THR A 30 10.06 9.07 2.51
CA THR A 30 10.28 10.02 1.41
C THR A 30 11.78 10.24 1.19
N PRO A 31 12.23 10.72 0.02
CA PRO A 31 13.66 10.95 -0.25
C PRO A 31 14.32 11.80 0.84
N LEU A 32 13.71 12.93 1.18
CA LEU A 32 14.20 13.82 2.21
C LEU A 32 13.42 13.67 3.53
N PRO A 33 14.04 13.98 4.69
CA PRO A 33 13.34 13.97 5.97
C PRO A 33 12.23 15.00 6.01
N ARG A 34 11.12 14.65 6.67
CA ARG A 34 9.95 15.53 6.84
C ARG A 34 9.55 15.63 8.30
N GLY A 35 9.39 16.86 8.78
CA GLY A 35 8.89 17.14 10.13
C GLY A 35 7.39 16.88 10.30
N GLY A 36 6.66 16.80 9.19
CA GLY A 36 5.21 16.68 9.16
C GLY A 36 4.49 18.00 9.37
N ASN A 37 3.16 17.95 9.44
CA ASN A 37 2.31 19.12 9.61
C ASN A 37 2.39 19.70 11.03
N ALA A 38 1.93 20.93 11.21
CA ALA A 38 1.78 21.53 12.53
C ALA A 38 0.75 20.77 13.40
N PRO A 39 0.92 20.70 14.73
CA PRO A 39 -0.08 20.14 15.64
C PRO A 39 -1.38 20.99 15.62
N VAL A 40 -2.52 20.42 15.93
CA VAL A 40 -2.89 19.05 16.32
C VAL A 40 -2.92 18.17 15.07
N ARG A 41 -2.30 16.96 15.12
CA ARG A 41 -2.19 16.06 13.97
C ARG A 41 -3.18 14.92 13.97
N ILE A 42 -3.82 14.64 15.10
CA ILE A 42 -4.78 13.55 15.28
C ILE A 42 -5.96 14.09 16.07
N ALA A 43 -7.17 13.75 15.65
CA ALA A 43 -8.39 14.06 16.36
C ALA A 43 -9.35 12.85 16.27
N GLU A 44 -9.85 12.39 17.39
CA GLU A 44 -10.91 11.38 17.46
C GLU A 44 -12.24 11.98 17.01
N THR A 45 -13.11 11.16 16.45
CA THR A 45 -14.49 11.48 16.10
C THR A 45 -15.38 10.35 16.57
N ASP A 46 -16.69 10.56 16.64
CA ASP A 46 -17.67 9.54 17.06
C ASP A 46 -17.63 8.27 16.19
N VAL A 47 -17.13 8.39 14.98
CA VAL A 47 -17.15 7.31 13.98
C VAL A 47 -15.76 6.90 13.47
N GLY A 48 -14.70 7.38 14.11
CA GLY A 48 -13.32 7.06 13.72
C GLY A 48 -12.30 8.10 14.15
N MET A 49 -11.30 8.34 13.31
CA MET A 49 -10.19 9.21 13.61
C MET A 49 -9.81 10.04 12.39
N LEU A 50 -9.54 11.31 12.60
CA LEU A 50 -8.91 12.20 11.61
C LEU A 50 -7.41 12.29 11.89
N ASN A 51 -6.61 12.24 10.84
CA ASN A 51 -5.18 12.46 10.93
C ASN A 51 -4.68 13.46 9.88
N SER A 52 -3.67 14.22 10.25
CA SER A 52 -2.93 15.12 9.38
C SER A 52 -1.45 15.09 9.75
N ILE A 53 -0.81 13.96 9.43
CA ILE A 53 0.58 13.69 9.82
C ILE A 53 1.57 14.47 8.94
N GLY A 54 1.27 14.66 7.65
CA GLY A 54 2.14 15.36 6.70
C GLY A 54 3.41 14.58 6.33
N LEU A 55 3.31 13.24 6.25
CA LEU A 55 4.41 12.33 5.91
C LEU A 55 5.64 12.47 6.84
N ALA A 56 5.46 12.77 8.14
CA ALA A 56 6.59 12.82 9.08
C ALA A 56 7.40 11.51 9.01
N ASN A 57 8.69 11.60 8.64
CA ASN A 57 9.60 10.47 8.50
C ASN A 57 11.07 10.96 8.48
N PRO A 58 12.05 10.09 8.76
CA PRO A 58 13.48 10.47 8.84
C PRO A 58 14.14 10.72 7.49
N GLY A 59 13.46 10.48 6.37
CA GLY A 59 14.06 10.44 5.04
C GLY A 59 14.66 9.08 4.70
N ARG A 60 14.84 8.85 3.40
CA ARG A 60 15.31 7.59 2.83
C ARG A 60 16.67 7.14 3.39
N ASP A 61 17.65 8.02 3.41
CA ASP A 61 19.02 7.66 3.77
C ASP A 61 19.12 7.23 5.22
N GLN A 62 18.51 7.96 6.16
CA GLN A 62 18.47 7.57 7.57
C GLN A 62 17.61 6.32 7.78
N PHE A 63 16.51 6.16 7.06
CA PHE A 63 15.71 4.94 7.12
C PHE A 63 16.52 3.71 6.73
N LEU A 64 17.25 3.76 5.61
CA LEU A 64 18.07 2.65 5.12
C LEU A 64 19.24 2.35 6.05
N ALA A 65 19.90 3.38 6.59
CA ALA A 65 21.07 3.20 7.46
C ALA A 65 20.71 2.69 8.87
N ASP A 66 19.62 3.19 9.48
CA ASP A 66 19.33 2.95 10.89
C ASP A 66 18.07 2.10 11.11
N THR A 67 16.96 2.45 10.43
CA THR A 67 15.64 1.89 10.76
C THR A 67 15.45 0.52 10.13
N LEU A 68 15.69 0.36 8.84
CA LEU A 68 15.48 -0.88 8.11
C LEU A 68 16.28 -2.06 8.67
N PRO A 69 17.59 -1.92 9.03
CA PRO A 69 18.34 -3.01 9.65
C PRO A 69 17.79 -3.44 11.01
N ARG A 70 17.18 -2.52 11.76
CA ARG A 70 16.53 -2.84 13.04
C ARG A 70 15.21 -3.59 12.83
N LEU A 71 14.42 -3.19 11.84
CA LEU A 71 13.17 -3.86 11.48
C LEU A 71 13.42 -5.28 10.97
N ARG A 72 14.43 -5.51 10.15
CA ARG A 72 14.83 -6.86 9.69
C ARG A 72 15.09 -7.84 10.84
N ARG A 73 15.60 -7.36 11.99
CA ARG A 73 15.82 -8.21 13.18
C ARG A 73 14.53 -8.67 13.87
N LEU A 74 13.37 -8.14 13.51
CA LEU A 74 12.09 -8.60 14.06
C LEU A 74 11.68 -9.97 13.54
N GLY A 75 12.22 -10.40 12.38
CA GLY A 75 11.89 -11.69 11.76
C GLY A 75 10.48 -11.78 11.19
N VAL A 76 9.87 -10.62 10.85
CA VAL A 76 8.56 -10.52 10.20
C VAL A 76 8.80 -10.07 8.76
N PRO A 77 8.08 -10.61 7.75
CA PRO A 77 8.15 -10.12 6.37
C PRO A 77 7.91 -8.60 6.32
N LEU A 78 8.82 -7.88 5.64
CA LEU A 78 8.78 -6.43 5.62
C LEU A 78 8.20 -5.89 4.33
N TRP A 79 7.30 -4.93 4.49
CA TRP A 79 6.80 -4.09 3.43
C TRP A 79 7.27 -2.66 3.68
N VAL A 80 7.95 -2.06 2.71
CA VAL A 80 8.41 -0.67 2.82
C VAL A 80 7.44 0.23 2.07
N SER A 81 6.77 1.10 2.81
CA SER A 81 5.90 2.12 2.20
C SER A 81 6.76 3.27 1.70
N VAL A 82 6.71 3.53 0.39
CA VAL A 82 7.47 4.56 -0.32
C VAL A 82 6.54 5.69 -0.75
N GLY A 83 6.98 6.92 -0.57
CA GLY A 83 6.31 8.14 -1.01
C GLY A 83 7.29 9.14 -1.60
N GLY A 84 6.77 10.03 -2.43
CA GLY A 84 7.52 11.10 -3.09
C GLY A 84 6.58 12.16 -3.65
N PHE A 85 7.13 13.10 -4.41
CA PHE A 85 6.40 14.20 -5.05
C PHE A 85 6.58 14.20 -6.57
N ALA A 86 7.46 13.34 -7.09
CA ALA A 86 7.69 13.10 -8.51
C ALA A 86 8.00 11.61 -8.74
N ALA A 87 7.66 11.06 -9.91
CA ALA A 87 7.87 9.66 -10.25
C ALA A 87 9.33 9.21 -10.07
N ALA A 88 10.28 10.08 -10.43
CA ALA A 88 11.71 9.83 -10.25
C ALA A 88 12.10 9.60 -8.77
N GLU A 89 11.51 10.34 -7.82
CA GLU A 89 11.79 10.20 -6.38
C GLU A 89 11.34 8.85 -5.83
N TYR A 90 10.18 8.34 -6.30
CA TYR A 90 9.73 6.99 -5.97
C TYR A 90 10.69 5.94 -6.54
N ALA A 91 11.02 6.05 -7.85
CA ALA A 91 11.90 5.13 -8.53
C ALA A 91 13.30 5.06 -7.89
N GLU A 92 13.92 6.20 -7.58
CA GLU A 92 15.20 6.27 -6.87
C GLU A 92 15.16 5.57 -5.50
N THR A 93 14.05 5.71 -4.78
CA THR A 93 13.90 5.04 -3.48
C THR A 93 13.71 3.54 -3.65
N CYS A 94 12.90 3.11 -4.62
CA CYS A 94 12.67 1.70 -4.92
C CYS A 94 13.97 0.99 -5.36
N ALA A 95 14.83 1.64 -6.13
CA ALA A 95 16.11 1.09 -6.60
C ALA A 95 17.10 0.75 -5.47
N LEU A 96 16.93 1.35 -4.28
CA LEU A 96 17.81 1.14 -3.12
C LEU A 96 17.29 0.07 -2.14
N LEU A 97 16.11 -0.48 -2.39
CA LEU A 97 15.50 -1.48 -1.53
C LEU A 97 15.87 -2.89 -2.00
N GLU A 98 16.04 -3.79 -1.04
CA GLU A 98 16.36 -5.20 -1.25
C GLU A 98 15.55 -6.05 -0.27
N ASP A 99 15.14 -7.25 -0.69
CA ASP A 99 14.47 -8.26 0.15
C ASP A 99 13.25 -7.74 0.92
N VAL A 100 12.42 -6.95 0.27
CA VAL A 100 11.15 -6.42 0.81
C VAL A 100 10.06 -6.39 -0.25
N THR A 101 8.81 -6.30 0.19
CA THR A 101 7.70 -5.85 -0.66
C THR A 101 7.61 -4.33 -0.58
N ILE A 102 7.26 -3.67 -1.67
CA ILE A 102 7.13 -2.21 -1.73
C ILE A 102 5.64 -1.84 -1.80
N GLU A 103 5.18 -0.97 -0.89
CA GLU A 103 3.88 -0.31 -0.98
C GLU A 103 4.10 1.13 -1.47
N LEU A 104 3.69 1.45 -2.70
CA LEU A 104 3.72 2.80 -3.23
C LEU A 104 2.54 3.61 -2.69
N ASN A 105 2.80 4.60 -1.86
CA ASN A 105 1.77 5.50 -1.32
C ASN A 105 1.44 6.59 -2.34
N LEU A 106 0.54 6.28 -3.28
CA LEU A 106 0.18 7.14 -4.42
C LEU A 106 -0.86 8.21 -4.06
N SER A 107 -1.41 8.16 -2.86
CA SER A 107 -2.45 9.06 -2.42
C SER A 107 -2.13 9.62 -1.03
N CYS A 108 -1.57 10.79 -0.98
CA CYS A 108 -1.45 11.52 0.28
C CYS A 108 -2.45 12.67 0.29
N PRO A 109 -3.61 12.55 0.98
CA PRO A 109 -4.63 13.61 1.02
C PRO A 109 -4.14 14.87 1.74
N ASN A 110 -2.96 14.83 2.34
CA ASN A 110 -2.36 15.92 3.13
C ASN A 110 -1.24 16.67 2.36
N VAL A 111 -1.08 16.41 1.07
CA VAL A 111 -0.11 17.06 0.19
C VAL A 111 -0.86 17.71 -0.96
N ASP A 112 -0.82 19.03 -1.06
CA ASP A 112 -1.57 19.84 -2.04
C ASP A 112 -0.88 19.97 -3.41
N GLU A 113 0.05 19.07 -3.75
CA GLU A 113 0.73 19.10 -5.05
C GLU A 113 -0.03 18.28 -6.10
N ALA A 114 -0.14 18.82 -7.32
CA ALA A 114 -0.78 18.14 -8.45
C ALA A 114 0.05 16.90 -8.81
N PRO A 115 -0.46 15.71 -8.58
CA PRO A 115 0.33 14.50 -8.73
C PRO A 115 0.44 14.11 -10.20
N GLU A 116 1.60 13.57 -10.59
CA GLU A 116 1.74 12.72 -11.76
C GLU A 116 0.74 11.55 -11.65
N SER A 117 0.31 11.00 -12.76
CA SER A 117 -0.65 9.89 -12.71
C SER A 117 -0.08 8.70 -11.92
N ALA A 118 -0.95 7.98 -11.21
CA ALA A 118 -0.55 6.80 -10.44
C ALA A 118 0.18 5.77 -11.32
N ALA A 119 -0.24 5.62 -12.58
CA ALA A 119 0.38 4.71 -13.55
C ALA A 119 1.80 5.13 -13.93
N GLU A 120 2.07 6.44 -14.10
CA GLU A 120 3.42 6.95 -14.40
C GLU A 120 4.40 6.66 -13.25
N ILE A 121 3.96 6.83 -12.00
CA ILE A 121 4.77 6.52 -10.83
C ILE A 121 5.07 5.01 -10.78
N VAL A 122 4.06 4.15 -10.99
CA VAL A 122 4.25 2.68 -10.99
C VAL A 122 5.20 2.26 -12.11
N ALA A 123 5.04 2.79 -13.32
CA ALA A 123 5.92 2.49 -14.44
C ALA A 123 7.38 2.88 -14.17
N ALA A 124 7.62 4.06 -13.59
CA ALA A 124 8.95 4.51 -13.20
C ALA A 124 9.57 3.59 -12.13
N CYS A 125 8.79 3.20 -11.11
CA CYS A 125 9.25 2.26 -10.08
C CYS A 125 9.54 0.87 -10.65
N ARG A 126 8.67 0.36 -11.54
CA ARG A 126 8.89 -0.94 -12.20
C ARG A 126 10.16 -0.97 -13.04
N GLY A 127 10.50 0.14 -13.67
CA GLY A 127 11.77 0.29 -14.37
C GLY A 127 13.01 0.31 -13.46
N ALA A 128 12.84 0.54 -12.17
CA ALA A 128 13.93 0.68 -11.19
C ALA A 128 14.11 -0.54 -10.30
N THR A 129 13.15 -1.47 -10.21
CA THR A 129 13.22 -2.64 -9.31
C THR A 129 12.39 -3.81 -9.83
N ASP A 130 12.82 -5.04 -9.49
CA ASP A 130 12.06 -6.28 -9.71
C ASP A 130 11.32 -6.75 -8.44
N LEU A 131 11.40 -6.00 -7.33
CA LEU A 131 10.70 -6.31 -6.09
C LEU A 131 9.18 -6.23 -6.29
N PRO A 132 8.38 -6.98 -5.48
CA PRO A 132 6.93 -6.86 -5.52
C PRO A 132 6.46 -5.44 -5.23
N LEU A 133 5.66 -4.85 -6.14
CA LEU A 133 5.13 -3.49 -6.06
C LEU A 133 3.61 -3.49 -5.83
N TYR A 134 3.18 -2.93 -4.72
CA TYR A 134 1.76 -2.74 -4.39
C TYR A 134 1.40 -1.26 -4.49
N ALA A 135 0.40 -0.93 -5.30
CA ALA A 135 -0.10 0.44 -5.47
C ALA A 135 -1.19 0.73 -4.42
N LYS A 136 -0.93 1.67 -3.51
CA LYS A 136 -1.92 2.10 -2.52
C LYS A 136 -2.73 3.27 -3.04
N LEU A 137 -4.04 3.02 -3.27
CA LEU A 137 -4.94 3.95 -3.93
C LEU A 137 -5.83 4.70 -2.94
N SER A 138 -6.25 5.90 -3.36
CA SER A 138 -7.22 6.71 -2.64
C SER A 138 -8.65 6.29 -2.99
N PRO A 139 -9.56 6.24 -2.00
CA PRO A 139 -10.97 6.05 -2.28
C PRO A 139 -11.65 7.33 -2.86
N ALA A 140 -10.93 8.44 -2.92
CA ALA A 140 -11.42 9.70 -3.46
C ALA A 140 -11.28 9.80 -4.99
N ALA A 141 -10.65 8.83 -5.65
CA ALA A 141 -10.64 8.75 -7.11
C ALA A 141 -12.08 8.61 -7.64
N TRP A 142 -12.40 9.32 -8.73
CA TRP A 142 -13.71 9.24 -9.36
C TRP A 142 -14.07 7.81 -9.79
N ASP A 143 -13.11 7.10 -10.37
CA ASP A 143 -13.20 5.67 -10.69
C ASP A 143 -11.91 4.97 -10.22
N VAL A 144 -12.00 4.34 -9.05
CA VAL A 144 -10.88 3.60 -8.47
C VAL A 144 -10.54 2.35 -9.30
N ALA A 145 -11.51 1.76 -9.99
CA ALA A 145 -11.30 0.59 -10.82
C ALA A 145 -10.55 0.95 -12.13
N GLU A 146 -10.77 2.14 -12.70
CA GLU A 146 -9.97 2.65 -13.81
C GLU A 146 -8.52 2.87 -13.38
N THR A 147 -8.31 3.52 -12.23
CA THR A 147 -6.97 3.69 -11.66
C THR A 147 -6.29 2.35 -11.38
N ALA A 148 -7.02 1.36 -10.87
CA ALA A 148 -6.51 0.01 -10.63
C ALA A 148 -6.04 -0.67 -11.92
N ARG A 149 -6.83 -0.61 -13.00
CA ARG A 149 -6.41 -1.13 -14.33
C ARG A 149 -5.16 -0.43 -14.85
N ALA A 150 -5.09 0.89 -14.68
CA ALA A 150 -3.95 1.67 -15.16
C ALA A 150 -2.65 1.31 -14.43
N VAL A 151 -2.69 1.12 -13.10
CA VAL A 151 -1.49 0.72 -12.32
C VAL A 151 -1.11 -0.74 -12.55
N GLU A 152 -2.07 -1.65 -12.75
CA GLU A 152 -1.79 -3.04 -13.16
C GLU A 152 -1.07 -3.06 -14.52
N ALA A 153 -1.58 -2.35 -15.52
CA ALA A 153 -0.95 -2.23 -16.82
C ALA A 153 0.45 -1.59 -16.78
N ALA A 154 0.70 -0.73 -15.79
CA ALA A 154 1.99 -0.10 -15.54
C ALA A 154 2.99 -1.00 -14.80
N GLY A 155 2.58 -2.20 -14.35
CA GLY A 155 3.45 -3.20 -13.73
C GLY A 155 3.36 -3.29 -12.20
N ALA A 156 2.24 -2.87 -11.60
CA ALA A 156 1.96 -3.20 -10.21
C ALA A 156 1.67 -4.70 -10.06
N ASP A 157 2.22 -5.32 -9.01
CA ASP A 157 1.98 -6.73 -8.65
C ASP A 157 0.78 -6.89 -7.71
N GLY A 158 0.26 -5.80 -7.15
CA GLY A 158 -0.89 -5.82 -6.28
C GLY A 158 -1.42 -4.42 -5.94
N LEU A 159 -2.55 -4.40 -5.25
CA LEU A 159 -3.20 -3.16 -4.78
C LEU A 159 -3.30 -3.15 -3.26
N SER A 160 -3.18 -1.96 -2.65
CA SER A 160 -3.58 -1.68 -1.27
C SER A 160 -4.78 -0.73 -1.29
N LEU A 161 -5.93 -1.17 -0.83
CA LEU A 161 -7.20 -0.46 -0.88
C LEU A 161 -7.86 -0.41 0.52
N VAL A 162 -8.04 0.76 1.11
CA VAL A 162 -7.90 2.11 0.58
C VAL A 162 -7.07 2.98 1.53
N ASN A 163 -6.58 4.12 1.04
CA ASN A 163 -6.09 5.18 1.92
C ASN A 163 -7.26 5.90 2.60
N THR A 164 -6.98 6.82 3.53
CA THR A 164 -7.98 7.64 4.21
C THR A 164 -8.70 8.59 3.24
N ILE A 165 -9.94 8.98 3.58
CA ILE A 165 -10.71 9.96 2.82
C ILE A 165 -10.68 11.33 3.50
N ARG A 166 -10.75 12.42 2.75
CA ARG A 166 -10.74 13.78 3.32
C ARG A 166 -11.94 14.00 4.23
N GLY A 167 -11.67 14.55 5.42
CA GLY A 167 -12.69 14.87 6.41
C GLY A 167 -12.33 16.10 7.24
N LEU A 168 -13.33 16.66 7.91
CA LEU A 168 -13.21 17.78 8.82
C LEU A 168 -14.00 17.46 10.09
N ALA A 169 -13.43 17.76 11.26
CA ALA A 169 -14.17 17.79 12.53
C ALA A 169 -14.00 19.14 13.19
N LEU A 170 -15.08 19.65 13.76
CA LEU A 170 -15.09 20.90 14.53
C LEU A 170 -15.11 20.58 16.02
N ASP A 171 -14.46 21.42 16.79
CA ASP A 171 -14.58 21.43 18.24
C ASP A 171 -16.00 21.90 18.62
N GLU A 172 -16.68 21.15 19.47
CA GLU A 172 -18.10 21.36 19.79
C GLU A 172 -18.37 22.74 20.42
N ARG A 173 -17.42 23.24 21.19
CA ARG A 173 -17.57 24.51 21.92
C ARG A 173 -17.18 25.73 21.09
N THR A 174 -16.09 25.62 20.31
CA THR A 174 -15.50 26.75 19.60
C THR A 174 -15.88 26.80 18.13
N LEU A 175 -16.43 25.71 17.58
CA LEU A 175 -16.73 25.48 16.17
C LEU A 175 -15.49 25.68 15.24
N ARG A 176 -14.30 25.58 15.81
CA ARG A 176 -13.03 25.65 15.04
C ARG A 176 -12.58 24.24 14.65
N PRO A 177 -11.81 24.10 13.55
CA PRO A 177 -11.21 22.84 13.17
C PRO A 177 -10.40 22.21 14.30
N ARG A 178 -10.57 20.92 14.52
CA ARG A 178 -9.83 20.14 15.55
C ARG A 178 -8.39 19.83 15.14
N LEU A 179 -8.08 19.81 13.84
CA LEU A 179 -6.72 19.62 13.33
C LEU A 179 -6.04 20.94 13.02
N GLY A 180 -4.71 21.00 13.16
CA GLY A 180 -3.91 22.17 12.83
C GLY A 180 -3.97 22.57 11.35
N THR A 181 -4.23 21.64 10.45
CA THR A 181 -4.41 21.85 9.00
C THR A 181 -5.89 22.00 8.59
N ALA A 182 -6.81 22.11 9.54
CA ALA A 182 -8.25 22.07 9.39
C ALA A 182 -8.77 20.71 8.87
N VAL A 183 -8.34 20.27 7.70
CA VAL A 183 -8.77 19.04 7.03
C VAL A 183 -7.72 17.96 7.21
N GLY A 184 -8.15 16.68 7.35
CA GLY A 184 -7.29 15.52 7.45
C GLY A 184 -7.88 14.29 6.77
N GLY A 185 -7.20 13.16 6.91
CA GLY A 185 -7.68 11.87 6.45
C GLY A 185 -8.54 11.19 7.52
N LEU A 186 -9.80 10.88 7.18
CA LEU A 186 -10.71 10.10 8.01
C LEU A 186 -10.40 8.61 7.87
N SER A 187 -10.29 7.92 8.99
CA SER A 187 -10.11 6.47 9.13
C SER A 187 -11.03 5.92 10.23
N GLY A 188 -11.04 4.61 10.42
CA GLY A 188 -11.90 3.95 11.40
C GLY A 188 -13.20 3.42 10.80
N PRO A 189 -14.19 3.01 11.62
CA PRO A 189 -15.40 2.30 11.18
C PRO A 189 -16.19 3.00 10.06
N ALA A 190 -16.22 4.33 10.03
CA ALA A 190 -16.90 5.09 8.99
C ALA A 190 -16.33 4.87 7.58
N LEU A 191 -15.06 4.47 7.47
CA LEU A 191 -14.41 4.21 6.18
C LEU A 191 -14.77 2.84 5.61
N ARG A 192 -15.26 1.89 6.42
CA ARG A 192 -15.49 0.50 6.00
C ARG A 192 -16.37 0.34 4.76
N PRO A 193 -17.58 0.93 4.66
CA PRO A 193 -18.42 0.77 3.47
C PRO A 193 -17.76 1.31 2.20
N ILE A 194 -16.94 2.34 2.30
CA ILE A 194 -16.18 2.91 1.19
C ILE A 194 -15.05 1.95 0.78
N ALA A 195 -14.34 1.38 1.74
CA ALA A 195 -13.29 0.38 1.48
C ALA A 195 -13.86 -0.89 0.83
N LEU A 196 -14.99 -1.39 1.31
CA LEU A 196 -15.69 -2.54 0.72
C LEU A 196 -16.06 -2.28 -0.74
N ALA A 197 -16.66 -1.11 -1.03
CA ALA A 197 -17.03 -0.74 -2.39
C ALA A 197 -15.82 -0.66 -3.32
N ALA A 198 -14.70 -0.09 -2.85
CA ALA A 198 -13.46 0.00 -3.62
C ALA A 198 -12.85 -1.38 -3.90
N VAL A 199 -12.75 -2.25 -2.88
CA VAL A 199 -12.24 -3.63 -3.04
C VAL A 199 -13.13 -4.40 -4.00
N TRP A 200 -14.47 -4.32 -3.85
CA TRP A 200 -15.44 -4.98 -4.72
C TRP A 200 -15.31 -4.53 -6.18
N ALA A 201 -15.16 -3.22 -6.44
CA ALA A 201 -15.00 -2.68 -7.78
C ALA A 201 -13.67 -3.09 -8.42
N CYS A 202 -12.56 -2.99 -7.67
CA CYS A 202 -11.22 -3.35 -8.17
C CYS A 202 -11.08 -4.86 -8.40
N TYR A 203 -11.67 -5.72 -7.55
CA TYR A 203 -11.65 -7.18 -7.75
C TYR A 203 -12.26 -7.62 -9.08
N ARG A 204 -13.23 -6.86 -9.59
CA ARG A 204 -13.85 -7.09 -10.91
C ARG A 204 -13.02 -6.53 -12.07
N ALA A 205 -12.09 -5.64 -11.77
CA ALA A 205 -11.38 -4.84 -12.79
C ALA A 205 -9.96 -5.33 -13.07
N VAL A 206 -9.30 -5.99 -12.09
CA VAL A 206 -7.91 -6.42 -12.17
C VAL A 206 -7.73 -7.88 -11.80
N SER A 207 -6.59 -8.47 -12.21
CA SER A 207 -6.19 -9.85 -11.87
C SER A 207 -5.24 -9.93 -10.69
N ILE A 208 -4.55 -8.83 -10.34
CA ILE A 208 -3.56 -8.76 -9.27
C ILE A 208 -4.20 -8.80 -7.87
N PRO A 209 -3.48 -9.31 -6.85
CA PRO A 209 -3.96 -9.42 -5.48
C PRO A 209 -4.28 -8.07 -4.85
N ILE A 210 -5.22 -8.07 -3.90
CA ILE A 210 -5.69 -6.87 -3.21
C ILE A 210 -5.50 -7.03 -1.70
N VAL A 211 -4.79 -6.09 -1.08
CA VAL A 211 -4.78 -5.89 0.37
C VAL A 211 -5.93 -4.94 0.72
N GLY A 212 -6.98 -5.48 1.36
CA GLY A 212 -8.14 -4.68 1.80
C GLY A 212 -7.85 -4.00 3.14
N MET A 213 -8.16 -2.71 3.26
CA MET A 213 -8.04 -1.95 4.52
C MET A 213 -9.03 -0.80 4.58
N GLY A 214 -9.42 -0.45 5.80
CA GLY A 214 -10.35 0.65 6.08
C GLY A 214 -11.49 0.21 6.98
N GLY A 215 -11.47 0.65 8.23
CA GLY A 215 -12.53 0.42 9.22
C GLY A 215 -12.59 -0.98 9.80
N VAL A 216 -11.58 -1.81 9.62
CA VAL A 216 -11.52 -3.17 10.19
C VAL A 216 -11.30 -3.06 11.70
N ALA A 217 -12.27 -3.55 12.48
CA ALA A 217 -12.24 -3.60 13.93
C ALA A 217 -12.58 -4.99 14.50
N SER A 218 -13.04 -5.92 13.65
CA SER A 218 -13.43 -7.29 14.03
C SER A 218 -13.07 -8.30 12.94
N GLY A 219 -13.13 -9.59 13.28
CA GLY A 219 -12.97 -10.68 12.32
C GLY A 219 -14.04 -10.68 11.23
N ARG A 220 -15.27 -10.24 11.57
CA ARG A 220 -16.34 -10.05 10.59
C ARG A 220 -15.98 -8.98 9.55
N ASP A 221 -15.45 -7.85 9.99
CA ASP A 221 -15.06 -6.77 9.06
C ASP A 221 -13.96 -7.24 8.10
N ALA A 222 -13.02 -8.04 8.61
CA ALA A 222 -11.97 -8.65 7.81
C ALA A 222 -12.54 -9.65 6.79
N LEU A 223 -13.49 -10.50 7.21
CA LEU A 223 -14.14 -11.48 6.32
C LEU A 223 -14.95 -10.79 5.21
N GLU A 224 -15.61 -9.67 5.51
CA GLU A 224 -16.34 -8.89 4.50
C GLU A 224 -15.42 -8.37 3.39
N LEU A 225 -14.22 -7.88 3.75
CA LEU A 225 -13.22 -7.47 2.74
C LEU A 225 -12.71 -8.66 1.91
N ILE A 226 -12.50 -9.82 2.53
CA ILE A 226 -12.13 -11.05 1.81
C ILE A 226 -13.27 -11.46 0.87
N ALA A 227 -14.50 -11.48 1.34
CA ALA A 227 -15.65 -11.79 0.51
C ALA A 227 -15.81 -10.82 -0.68
N ALA A 228 -15.46 -9.54 -0.49
CA ALA A 228 -15.43 -8.55 -1.56
C ALA A 228 -14.26 -8.73 -2.55
N GLY A 229 -13.27 -9.59 -2.24
CA GLY A 229 -12.17 -9.95 -3.14
C GLY A 229 -10.76 -9.74 -2.60
N ALA A 230 -10.60 -9.24 -1.37
CA ALA A 230 -9.26 -9.05 -0.79
C ALA A 230 -8.57 -10.40 -0.54
N THR A 231 -7.27 -10.46 -0.83
CA THR A 231 -6.38 -11.59 -0.56
C THR A 231 -5.77 -11.49 0.83
N ALA A 232 -5.56 -10.27 1.29
CA ALA A 232 -5.05 -9.94 2.62
C ALA A 232 -5.81 -8.76 3.20
N VAL A 233 -5.72 -8.58 4.52
CA VAL A 233 -6.38 -7.48 5.25
C VAL A 233 -5.36 -6.72 6.07
N ALA A 234 -5.38 -5.38 6.02
CA ALA A 234 -4.53 -4.56 6.85
C ALA A 234 -5.32 -3.78 7.92
N LEU A 235 -4.78 -3.81 9.14
CA LEU A 235 -5.34 -3.19 10.33
C LEU A 235 -4.76 -1.77 10.50
N GLY A 236 -5.62 -0.78 10.64
CA GLY A 236 -5.23 0.62 10.82
C GLY A 236 -5.59 1.15 12.21
N THR A 237 -6.63 1.97 12.27
CA THR A 237 -7.07 2.73 13.46
C THR A 237 -7.24 1.87 14.70
N VAL A 238 -7.69 0.62 14.58
CA VAL A 238 -7.88 -0.31 15.69
C VAL A 238 -6.59 -0.55 16.49
N LEU A 239 -5.41 -0.49 15.84
CA LEU A 239 -4.11 -0.70 16.50
C LEU A 239 -3.74 0.41 17.51
N PHE A 240 -4.36 1.58 17.43
CA PHE A 240 -4.11 2.66 18.39
C PHE A 240 -4.81 2.44 19.73
N SER A 241 -5.94 1.71 19.73
CA SER A 241 -6.75 1.46 20.93
C SER A 241 -6.65 0.04 21.45
N ASP A 242 -6.28 -0.92 20.60
CA ASP A 242 -6.23 -2.35 20.92
C ASP A 242 -4.97 -3.01 20.36
N PRO A 243 -3.89 -3.10 21.14
CA PRO A 243 -2.68 -3.81 20.75
C PRO A 243 -2.89 -5.31 20.51
N GLU A 244 -3.92 -5.91 21.09
CA GLU A 244 -4.30 -7.32 20.91
C GLU A 244 -5.14 -7.56 19.64
N ALA A 245 -5.52 -6.50 18.92
CA ALA A 245 -6.36 -6.58 17.72
C ALA A 245 -5.87 -7.62 16.70
N PRO A 246 -4.58 -7.75 16.35
CA PRO A 246 -4.15 -8.76 15.38
C PRO A 246 -4.49 -10.18 15.81
N ALA A 247 -4.17 -10.55 17.05
CA ALA A 247 -4.46 -11.88 17.60
C ALA A 247 -5.97 -12.13 17.76
N ARG A 248 -6.70 -11.12 18.25
CA ARG A 248 -8.15 -11.17 18.44
C ARG A 248 -8.86 -11.31 17.08
N ILE A 249 -8.57 -10.43 16.14
CA ILE A 249 -9.22 -10.41 14.82
C ILE A 249 -8.92 -11.69 14.05
N ARG A 250 -7.72 -12.26 14.18
CA ARG A 250 -7.39 -13.56 13.57
C ARG A 250 -8.29 -14.68 14.09
N ARG A 251 -8.53 -14.76 15.42
CA ARG A 251 -9.43 -15.77 16.02
C ARG A 251 -10.88 -15.54 15.58
N GLU A 252 -11.34 -14.29 15.63
CA GLU A 252 -12.69 -13.92 15.19
C GLU A 252 -12.91 -14.22 13.72
N LEU A 253 -11.95 -13.91 12.85
CA LEU A 253 -12.00 -14.17 11.41
C LEU A 253 -12.17 -15.67 11.11
N ALA A 254 -11.42 -16.53 11.81
CA ALA A 254 -11.57 -17.97 11.67
C ALA A 254 -12.96 -18.45 12.13
N ALA A 255 -13.46 -17.93 13.26
CA ALA A 255 -14.78 -18.25 13.77
C ALA A 255 -15.91 -17.78 12.83
N GLU A 256 -15.80 -16.57 12.28
CA GLU A 256 -16.77 -16.00 11.34
C GLU A 256 -16.80 -16.79 10.01
N ALA A 257 -15.65 -17.27 9.52
CA ALA A 257 -15.55 -18.13 8.36
C ALA A 257 -16.22 -19.48 8.62
N ALA A 258 -15.86 -20.15 9.72
CA ALA A 258 -16.43 -21.43 10.10
C ALA A 258 -17.95 -21.37 10.30
N ALA A 259 -18.48 -20.29 10.90
CA ALA A 259 -19.92 -20.09 11.06
C ALA A 259 -20.68 -19.98 9.73
N ARG A 260 -19.98 -19.73 8.62
CA ARG A 260 -20.53 -19.66 7.25
C ARG A 260 -20.19 -20.87 6.39
N GLY A 261 -19.57 -21.90 6.99
CA GLY A 261 -19.27 -23.16 6.33
C GLY A 261 -17.95 -23.17 5.56
N PHE A 262 -17.07 -22.18 5.74
CA PHE A 262 -15.74 -22.16 5.17
C PHE A 262 -14.73 -22.88 6.09
N GLU A 263 -13.86 -23.73 5.55
CA GLU A 263 -12.80 -24.38 6.32
C GLU A 263 -11.70 -23.36 6.72
N ASN A 264 -11.46 -22.42 5.83
CA ASN A 264 -10.54 -21.30 6.10
C ASN A 264 -11.10 -19.98 5.53
N PRO A 265 -10.68 -18.81 6.07
CA PRO A 265 -11.19 -17.51 5.60
C PRO A 265 -10.93 -17.20 4.13
N ALA A 266 -9.88 -17.77 3.52
CA ALA A 266 -9.53 -17.52 2.12
C ALA A 266 -10.58 -18.08 1.14
N GLU A 267 -11.32 -19.12 1.53
CA GLU A 267 -12.40 -19.69 0.72
C GLU A 267 -13.57 -18.72 0.53
N ALA A 268 -13.73 -17.78 1.43
CA ALA A 268 -14.75 -16.73 1.30
C ALA A 268 -14.42 -15.69 0.21
N ARG A 269 -13.18 -15.72 -0.36
CA ARG A 269 -12.73 -14.70 -1.30
C ARG A 269 -13.61 -14.63 -2.54
N GLY A 270 -14.14 -13.43 -2.80
CA GLY A 270 -14.97 -13.15 -3.96
C GLY A 270 -16.40 -13.69 -3.88
N THR A 271 -16.83 -14.31 -2.77
CA THR A 271 -18.18 -14.85 -2.63
C THR A 271 -19.26 -13.76 -2.68
N ALA A 272 -18.92 -12.50 -2.37
CA ALA A 272 -19.85 -11.38 -2.51
C ALA A 272 -20.28 -11.11 -3.96
N HIS A 273 -19.55 -11.63 -4.96
CA HIS A 273 -19.85 -11.43 -6.39
C HIS A 273 -20.82 -12.47 -6.97
N GLY A 274 -21.22 -13.49 -6.18
CA GLY A 274 -22.04 -14.59 -6.70
C GLY A 274 -21.34 -15.34 -7.84
N ASP A 275 -22.14 -15.87 -8.79
CA ASP A 275 -21.61 -16.60 -9.95
C ASP A 275 -21.14 -15.71 -11.11
N ASP A 276 -21.30 -14.38 -10.99
CA ASP A 276 -20.90 -13.40 -12.02
C ASP A 276 -19.39 -13.09 -11.94
N ARG A 277 -18.59 -14.10 -12.23
CA ARG A 277 -17.13 -13.99 -12.27
C ARG A 277 -16.69 -13.59 -13.67
N SER A 278 -16.44 -12.29 -13.88
CA SER A 278 -15.96 -11.74 -15.16
C SER A 278 -14.44 -11.89 -15.39
N LEU A 279 -13.71 -12.55 -14.50
CA LEU A 279 -12.25 -12.70 -14.58
C LEU A 279 -11.82 -14.17 -14.63
N ASP A 280 -10.80 -14.45 -15.44
CA ASP A 280 -10.23 -15.79 -15.63
C ASP A 280 -9.67 -16.33 -14.29
N GLU A 281 -10.16 -17.50 -13.86
CA GLU A 281 -9.72 -18.18 -12.64
C GLU A 281 -8.21 -18.48 -12.60
N ARG A 282 -7.57 -18.65 -13.76
CA ARG A 282 -6.13 -18.94 -13.86
C ARG A 282 -5.26 -17.78 -13.40
N SER A 283 -5.60 -16.56 -13.79
CA SER A 283 -4.87 -15.33 -13.37
C SER A 283 -4.97 -15.09 -11.86
N ARG A 284 -6.06 -15.50 -11.23
CA ARG A 284 -6.25 -15.38 -9.77
C ARG A 284 -5.41 -16.37 -8.98
N VAL A 285 -5.29 -17.60 -9.45
CA VAL A 285 -4.46 -18.64 -8.80
C VAL A 285 -2.97 -18.29 -8.88
N GLU A 286 -2.52 -17.66 -9.97
CA GLU A 286 -1.14 -17.19 -10.10
C GLU A 286 -0.84 -16.00 -9.16
N ALA A 287 -1.80 -15.09 -9.00
CA ALA A 287 -1.69 -13.97 -8.06
C ALA A 287 -1.68 -14.42 -6.58
N GLU A 288 -2.39 -15.50 -6.23
CA GLU A 288 -2.33 -16.10 -4.89
C GLU A 288 -0.95 -16.67 -4.56
N LYS A 289 -0.32 -17.34 -5.52
CA LYS A 289 1.04 -17.87 -5.36
C LYS A 289 2.07 -16.76 -5.12
N ALA A 290 1.89 -15.58 -5.71
CA ALA A 290 2.79 -14.44 -5.50
C ALA A 290 2.75 -13.89 -4.05
N LEU A 291 1.62 -14.06 -3.34
CA LEU A 291 1.51 -13.68 -1.92
C LEU A 291 2.05 -14.75 -0.96
N GLU A 292 2.00 -16.02 -1.33
CA GLU A 292 2.56 -17.12 -0.53
C GLU A 292 4.09 -17.12 -0.53
N PHE A 293 4.71 -16.59 -1.59
CA PHE A 293 6.18 -16.50 -1.75
C PHE A 293 6.67 -15.06 -1.61
N GLY A 294 6.47 -14.45 -0.43
CA GLY A 294 7.25 -13.27 -0.05
C GLY A 294 8.74 -13.63 0.03
N PRO A 295 9.68 -12.72 -0.34
CA PRO A 295 11.12 -13.03 -0.48
C PRO A 295 11.86 -13.45 0.81
N ASN A 296 11.17 -13.70 1.91
CA ASN A 296 11.75 -14.00 3.23
C ASN A 296 11.34 -15.35 3.83
N LEU A 297 11.08 -16.38 3.02
CA LEU A 297 11.17 -17.75 3.53
C LEU A 297 12.67 -18.13 3.64
N PRO A 298 13.12 -18.75 4.75
CA PRO A 298 14.51 -19.21 4.87
C PRO A 298 14.76 -20.20 3.73
N LEU A 299 15.67 -19.83 2.81
CA LEU A 299 16.15 -20.71 1.77
C LEU A 299 16.75 -21.94 2.44
N ASP A 300 16.29 -23.13 2.07
CA ASP A 300 16.96 -24.38 2.41
C ASP A 300 18.42 -24.27 1.90
N PRO A 301 19.42 -24.47 2.75
CA PRO A 301 20.82 -24.35 2.34
C PRO A 301 21.25 -25.26 1.18
N ARG A 302 20.36 -26.10 0.67
CA ARG A 302 20.60 -27.06 -0.42
C ARG A 302 20.24 -26.53 -1.81
N ASP A 303 19.58 -25.37 -1.96
CA ASP A 303 19.14 -24.82 -3.25
C ASP A 303 20.05 -23.75 -3.87
N SER A 304 21.30 -23.61 -3.42
CA SER A 304 22.29 -22.67 -3.97
C SER A 304 22.94 -23.15 -5.28
N GLY A 305 22.16 -23.60 -6.25
CA GLY A 305 22.68 -24.24 -7.47
C GLY A 305 22.06 -23.87 -8.81
N ALA A 306 21.18 -22.90 -8.91
CA ALA A 306 20.58 -22.50 -10.18
C ALA A 306 21.06 -21.10 -10.60
N SER A 307 22.03 -21.07 -11.53
CA SER A 307 22.51 -19.84 -12.20
C SER A 307 21.42 -19.25 -13.10
N ILE A 308 20.95 -18.07 -12.78
CA ILE A 308 20.09 -17.26 -13.66
C ILE A 308 20.94 -16.71 -14.79
N PRO A 309 20.57 -16.88 -16.09
CA PRO A 309 21.33 -16.33 -17.20
C PRO A 309 21.20 -14.79 -17.21
N ARG A 310 22.31 -14.10 -17.02
CA ARG A 310 22.40 -12.64 -17.22
C ARG A 310 22.13 -12.32 -18.68
N ARG A 311 21.14 -11.50 -18.97
CA ARG A 311 20.99 -10.86 -20.29
C ARG A 311 22.15 -9.89 -20.48
N GLY A 312 22.92 -10.09 -21.57
CA GLY A 312 24.00 -9.22 -21.99
C GLY A 312 23.48 -7.85 -22.44
N PRO A 313 24.36 -6.82 -22.47
CA PRO A 313 23.99 -5.46 -22.85
C PRO A 313 23.58 -5.39 -24.32
N ALA A 314 22.53 -4.63 -24.62
CA ALA A 314 22.08 -4.32 -25.98
C ALA A 314 23.14 -3.48 -26.71
N GLU A 315 23.46 -3.89 -27.92
CA GLU A 315 24.41 -3.20 -28.82
C GLU A 315 23.88 -1.81 -29.19
N ASP A 316 24.81 -0.85 -29.10
CA ASP A 316 24.69 0.55 -29.54
C ASP A 316 24.46 0.62 -31.05
N ALA A 317 23.30 1.15 -31.46
CA ALA A 317 23.06 1.59 -32.83
C ALA A 317 22.98 3.12 -32.86
N SER A 318 24.10 3.74 -33.21
CA SER A 318 24.19 5.17 -33.46
C SER A 318 23.52 5.51 -34.80
N PRO A 319 22.67 6.55 -34.91
CA PRO A 319 22.32 7.14 -36.19
C PRO A 319 23.29 8.27 -36.56
N SER A 320 23.79 8.15 -37.80
CA SER A 320 24.66 9.08 -38.52
C SER A 320 24.09 10.48 -38.67
N ALA A 321 24.96 11.44 -38.46
CA ALA A 321 24.73 12.86 -38.75
C ALA A 321 24.62 13.18 -40.24
N GLY A 322 23.62 13.95 -40.62
CA GLY A 322 23.53 14.65 -41.91
C GLY A 322 23.42 16.17 -41.66
N PRO A 323 23.85 17.02 -42.62
CA PRO A 323 24.42 18.33 -42.31
C PRO A 323 23.40 19.49 -42.22
N VAL A 324 23.82 20.46 -41.43
CA VAL A 324 23.22 21.77 -41.22
C VAL A 324 23.22 22.63 -42.47
N ALA A 325 22.10 23.28 -42.78
CA ALA A 325 22.04 24.48 -43.60
C ALA A 325 21.41 25.62 -42.79
N GLY A 326 22.17 26.67 -42.62
CA GLY A 326 21.78 27.86 -41.94
C GLY A 326 20.95 28.83 -42.78
N SER A 327 20.19 29.68 -42.14
CA SER A 327 19.97 31.07 -42.59
C SER A 327 19.49 31.95 -41.46
N ALA A 328 20.08 33.12 -41.39
CA ALA A 328 19.90 34.19 -40.42
C ALA A 328 18.67 35.09 -40.74
N HIS A 329 18.47 36.04 -39.84
CA HIS A 329 17.63 37.23 -39.82
C HIS A 329 16.42 37.08 -38.89
N GLY A 330 16.13 37.99 -37.95
CA GLY A 330 16.56 39.34 -37.67
C GLY A 330 15.44 40.09 -36.95
N ARG A 331 15.76 40.71 -35.81
CA ARG A 331 15.10 41.89 -35.21
C ARG A 331 13.58 42.04 -35.31
N THR A 332 12.90 42.15 -34.24
CA THR A 332 12.60 43.33 -33.37
C THR A 332 12.06 42.89 -32.06
#